data_0ba0db6e34013d384a56c141d54b218a
#
_entry.id   0ba0db6e34013d384a56c141d54b218a
#
_cell.length_a   1.000
_cell.length_b   1.000
_cell.length_c   1.000
_cell.angle_alpha   90.00
_cell.angle_beta   90.00
_cell.angle_gamma   90.00
#
_symmetry.space_group_name_H-M   'P 1'
#
loop_
_entity.id
_entity.type
_entity.pdbx_description
1 polymer ?
#
loop_
_entity_poly.entity_id
_entity_poly.type
_entity_poly.pdbx_seq_one_letter_code
_entity_poly.pdbx_strand_id
1 'polypeptide(L)'
;GWPAEKVMSVAQGLYTDGHISYHRTDSPFMAPEAITAIRAFLQHSVSADYLPSSPIYYKAKEGAQEAHECCRPTDVSQTPSLVHLDGDDKKLYELVWRRAVASQMTSALDSRLKVITNIGGYDFVSNGHVELFDGFRKIWTYGSSEDVVLPDLKQNDKVDLLSMTKDQCFTIPPPRYTDSSLAKLCEKEQITRPATIANVFKTLKDRNYITKKKNTFHPTGTGIDVVNFLKKADMCFINVKFTAQLEDLLDEIQLGKKTEKEVLQQFWDRLKIDIENGKNIKNQAQVSEHKCPKCGGNLLKKHSKWGGFYSCMNWKKAKKGEKSEGCDYIAKVGEHGEPIEKVVKVKEYADFICEKCKGKMVKRANKKTGEFFYGCDNFSKGCKSIADLDGKFKEPSKKSWKKSWKKGKKCDDQSE
;
A
#
# COMPACT_ATOMS: atom_id res chain seq x y z
N GLY A 1 0.19 1.41 -11.46
CA GLY A 1 -0.47 1.71 -10.22
C GLY A 1 0.35 2.64 -9.32
N TRP A 2 -0.19 3.81 -9.03
CA TRP A 2 0.46 4.72 -8.07
C TRP A 2 0.11 4.33 -6.64
N PRO A 3 0.99 4.58 -5.66
CA PRO A 3 0.63 4.51 -4.24
C PRO A 3 -0.48 5.51 -3.90
N ALA A 4 -1.36 5.16 -2.96
CA ALA A 4 -2.46 6.03 -2.53
C ALA A 4 -1.98 7.42 -2.08
N GLU A 5 -0.87 7.50 -1.36
CA GLU A 5 -0.25 8.78 -0.94
C GLU A 5 0.08 9.69 -2.13
N LYS A 6 0.63 9.10 -3.22
CA LYS A 6 0.97 9.87 -4.42
C LYS A 6 -0.30 10.38 -5.12
N VAL A 7 -1.31 9.52 -5.28
CA VAL A 7 -2.59 9.92 -5.88
C VAL A 7 -3.21 11.09 -5.12
N MET A 8 -3.29 10.97 -3.78
CA MET A 8 -3.86 12.02 -2.94
C MET A 8 -3.04 13.32 -2.93
N SER A 9 -1.71 13.23 -3.05
CA SER A 9 -0.86 14.42 -3.15
C SER A 9 -1.06 15.18 -4.46
N VAL A 10 -1.11 14.46 -5.59
CA VAL A 10 -1.36 15.04 -6.92
C VAL A 10 -2.79 15.61 -6.99
N ALA A 11 -3.78 14.87 -6.50
CA ALA A 11 -5.17 15.35 -6.46
C ALA A 11 -5.34 16.61 -5.60
N GLN A 12 -4.60 16.71 -4.47
CA GLN A 12 -4.60 17.91 -3.64
C GLN A 12 -4.03 19.11 -4.41
N GLY A 13 -2.98 18.95 -5.20
CA GLY A 13 -2.43 19.99 -6.07
C GLY A 13 -3.47 20.47 -7.06
N LEU A 14 -4.03 19.55 -7.85
CA LEU A 14 -5.07 19.85 -8.84
C LEU A 14 -6.30 20.56 -8.26
N TYR A 15 -6.71 20.18 -7.06
CA TYR A 15 -7.80 20.84 -6.35
C TYR A 15 -7.41 22.26 -5.89
N THR A 16 -6.22 22.43 -5.31
CA THR A 16 -5.74 23.73 -4.84
C THR A 16 -5.58 24.73 -6.00
N ASP A 17 -5.14 24.24 -7.16
CA ASP A 17 -4.95 25.02 -8.37
C ASP A 17 -6.27 25.24 -9.15
N GLY A 18 -7.40 24.70 -8.66
CA GLY A 18 -8.73 24.90 -9.20
C GLY A 18 -9.06 24.09 -10.46
N HIS A 19 -8.27 23.05 -10.78
CA HIS A 19 -8.52 22.20 -11.95
C HIS A 19 -9.60 21.16 -11.74
N ILE A 20 -9.75 20.66 -10.51
CA ILE A 20 -10.77 19.67 -10.14
C ILE A 20 -11.55 20.12 -8.91
N SER A 21 -12.77 19.60 -8.73
CA SER A 21 -13.55 19.72 -7.50
C SER A 21 -12.88 18.95 -6.34
N TYR A 22 -13.42 19.06 -5.13
CA TYR A 22 -12.86 18.42 -3.95
C TYR A 22 -12.67 16.90 -4.16
N HIS A 23 -11.45 16.44 -3.96
CA HIS A 23 -11.04 15.08 -4.30
C HIS A 23 -11.23 14.06 -3.17
N ARG A 24 -11.46 14.51 -1.92
CA ARG A 24 -11.66 13.63 -0.74
C ARG A 24 -13.15 13.41 -0.51
N THR A 25 -13.79 12.81 -1.50
CA THR A 25 -15.24 12.53 -1.50
C THR A 25 -15.51 11.06 -1.73
N ASP A 26 -16.58 10.55 -1.15
CA ASP A 26 -17.18 9.24 -1.39
C ASP A 26 -18.52 9.34 -2.14
N SER A 27 -18.95 10.56 -2.46
CA SER A 27 -20.19 10.81 -3.17
C SER A 27 -20.01 10.65 -4.68
N PRO A 28 -20.86 9.87 -5.37
CA PRO A 28 -20.96 9.86 -6.82
C PRO A 28 -21.89 10.96 -7.36
N PHE A 29 -22.52 11.75 -6.50
CA PHE A 29 -23.41 12.85 -6.90
C PHE A 29 -22.64 13.91 -7.69
N MET A 30 -23.24 14.42 -8.75
CA MET A 30 -22.71 15.50 -9.56
C MET A 30 -23.74 16.63 -9.62
N ALA A 31 -23.30 17.86 -9.40
CA ALA A 31 -24.18 19.03 -9.44
C ALA A 31 -24.87 19.17 -10.80
N PRO A 32 -26.15 19.58 -10.84
CA PRO A 32 -26.91 19.72 -12.10
C PRO A 32 -26.23 20.66 -13.10
N GLU A 33 -25.58 21.71 -12.63
CA GLU A 33 -24.85 22.68 -13.47
C GLU A 33 -23.68 22.01 -14.19
N ALA A 34 -22.95 21.12 -13.47
CA ALA A 34 -21.83 20.36 -14.04
C ALA A 34 -22.33 19.33 -15.07
N ILE A 35 -23.44 18.64 -14.78
CA ILE A 35 -24.07 17.73 -15.72
C ILE A 35 -24.48 18.51 -17.00
N THR A 36 -25.10 19.69 -16.86
CA THR A 36 -25.49 20.54 -17.96
C THR A 36 -24.31 20.96 -18.82
N ALA A 37 -23.20 21.40 -18.17
CA ALA A 37 -21.98 21.79 -18.87
C ALA A 37 -21.33 20.60 -19.62
N ILE A 38 -21.26 19.41 -19.00
CA ILE A 38 -20.74 18.20 -19.67
C ILE A 38 -21.61 17.82 -20.87
N ARG A 39 -22.92 17.85 -20.73
CA ARG A 39 -23.83 17.51 -21.82
C ARG A 39 -23.75 18.51 -22.98
N ALA A 40 -23.64 19.82 -22.69
CA ALA A 40 -23.39 20.83 -23.69
C ALA A 40 -22.07 20.60 -24.44
N PHE A 41 -21.01 20.28 -23.72
CA PHE A 41 -19.72 19.88 -24.32
C PHE A 41 -19.89 18.67 -25.25
N LEU A 42 -20.56 17.61 -24.79
CA LEU A 42 -20.79 16.39 -25.59
C LEU A 42 -21.60 16.65 -26.85
N GLN A 43 -22.63 17.52 -26.80
CA GLN A 43 -23.43 17.90 -27.97
C GLN A 43 -22.58 18.46 -29.12
N HIS A 44 -21.48 19.13 -28.81
CA HIS A 44 -20.59 19.71 -29.82
C HIS A 44 -19.39 18.79 -30.17
N SER A 45 -19.13 17.80 -29.36
CA SER A 45 -17.87 16.99 -29.46
C SER A 45 -18.09 15.59 -30.03
N VAL A 46 -19.32 15.04 -29.93
CA VAL A 46 -19.65 13.67 -30.39
C VAL A 46 -20.98 13.65 -31.12
N SER A 47 -21.24 12.56 -31.88
CA SER A 47 -22.55 12.39 -32.54
C SER A 47 -23.67 12.15 -31.53
N ALA A 48 -24.91 12.41 -31.95
CA ALA A 48 -26.11 12.34 -31.09
C ALA A 48 -26.28 10.97 -30.40
N ASP A 49 -25.83 9.88 -31.03
CA ASP A 49 -25.92 8.51 -30.49
C ASP A 49 -25.15 8.31 -29.19
N TYR A 50 -24.12 9.10 -28.96
CA TYR A 50 -23.30 9.05 -27.75
C TYR A 50 -23.88 9.83 -26.56
N LEU A 51 -24.95 10.63 -26.80
CA LEU A 51 -25.57 11.43 -25.76
C LEU A 51 -26.98 10.90 -25.46
N PRO A 52 -27.23 10.31 -24.28
CA PRO A 52 -28.56 9.84 -23.93
C PRO A 52 -29.57 11.01 -23.88
N SER A 53 -30.85 10.75 -24.21
CA SER A 53 -31.91 11.76 -24.24
C SER A 53 -32.08 12.47 -22.89
N SER A 54 -31.86 11.78 -21.78
CA SER A 54 -31.97 12.30 -20.41
C SER A 54 -30.62 12.37 -19.73
N PRO A 55 -30.39 13.33 -18.80
CA PRO A 55 -29.22 13.34 -17.94
C PRO A 55 -29.14 12.09 -17.07
N ILE A 56 -27.90 11.63 -16.80
CA ILE A 56 -27.66 10.50 -15.90
C ILE A 56 -27.35 11.03 -14.52
N TYR A 57 -28.15 10.63 -13.52
CA TYR A 57 -27.97 11.01 -12.13
C TYR A 57 -27.51 9.84 -11.32
N TYR A 58 -26.46 10.05 -10.50
CA TYR A 58 -25.94 9.08 -9.55
C TYR A 58 -26.37 9.48 -8.14
N LYS A 59 -27.03 8.57 -7.43
CA LYS A 59 -27.45 8.82 -6.06
C LYS A 59 -26.26 8.62 -5.11
N ALA A 60 -26.15 9.47 -4.10
CA ALA A 60 -25.25 9.25 -2.99
C ALA A 60 -25.60 7.92 -2.28
N LYS A 61 -24.58 7.25 -1.75
CA LYS A 61 -24.80 6.06 -0.90
C LYS A 61 -25.45 6.49 0.42
N GLU A 62 -26.25 5.62 1.03
CA GLU A 62 -26.69 5.81 2.41
C GLU A 62 -25.46 6.00 3.32
N GLY A 63 -25.46 7.05 4.15
CA GLY A 63 -24.32 7.41 5.01
C GLY A 63 -23.21 8.19 4.34
N ALA A 64 -23.29 8.51 3.03
CA ALA A 64 -22.42 9.52 2.42
C ALA A 64 -22.82 10.91 2.92
N GLN A 65 -21.84 11.79 3.17
CA GLN A 65 -22.14 13.18 3.54
C GLN A 65 -22.86 13.85 2.36
N GLU A 66 -24.12 14.17 2.52
CA GLU A 66 -25.01 14.70 1.45
C GLU A 66 -24.47 15.99 0.80
N ALA A 67 -23.60 16.73 1.49
CA ALA A 67 -23.01 17.97 1.01
C ALA A 67 -21.85 17.77 0.01
N HIS A 68 -21.37 16.54 -0.19
CA HIS A 68 -20.21 16.29 -1.05
C HIS A 68 -20.62 15.95 -2.49
N GLU A 69 -19.96 16.62 -3.43
CA GLU A 69 -20.01 16.33 -4.86
C GLU A 69 -18.90 15.34 -5.25
N CYS A 70 -19.06 14.63 -6.37
CA CYS A 70 -18.02 13.77 -6.91
C CYS A 70 -16.81 14.58 -7.40
N CYS A 71 -15.63 13.93 -7.43
CA CYS A 71 -14.44 14.54 -8.03
C CYS A 71 -14.61 14.63 -9.54
N ARG A 72 -14.59 15.86 -10.09
CA ARG A 72 -14.76 16.17 -11.51
C ARG A 72 -13.90 17.37 -11.93
N PRO A 73 -13.67 17.62 -13.23
CA PRO A 73 -13.08 18.88 -13.67
C PRO A 73 -13.98 20.05 -13.29
N THR A 74 -13.38 21.17 -12.90
CA THR A 74 -14.12 22.43 -12.65
C THR A 74 -14.66 23.03 -13.92
N ASP A 75 -13.88 22.92 -15.01
CA ASP A 75 -14.24 23.35 -16.34
C ASP A 75 -14.04 22.20 -17.34
N VAL A 76 -15.13 21.66 -17.86
CA VAL A 76 -15.10 20.54 -18.84
C VAL A 76 -14.49 20.95 -20.18
N SER A 77 -14.51 22.23 -20.54
CA SER A 77 -13.95 22.74 -21.80
C SER A 77 -12.42 22.64 -21.83
N GLN A 78 -11.78 22.61 -20.64
CA GLN A 78 -10.36 22.33 -20.49
C GLN A 78 -10.09 20.83 -20.70
N THR A 79 -10.12 20.42 -21.95
CA THR A 79 -9.83 19.01 -22.29
C THR A 79 -8.39 18.63 -21.91
N PRO A 80 -8.04 17.35 -21.78
CA PRO A 80 -6.67 16.90 -21.49
C PRO A 80 -5.61 17.38 -22.50
N SER A 81 -6.03 17.80 -23.71
CA SER A 81 -5.16 18.39 -24.72
C SER A 81 -4.97 19.89 -24.56
N LEU A 82 -5.94 20.59 -24.00
CA LEU A 82 -5.93 22.05 -23.85
C LEU A 82 -5.41 22.52 -22.49
N VAL A 83 -5.62 21.73 -21.44
CA VAL A 83 -5.16 22.08 -20.10
C VAL A 83 -3.63 22.16 -20.04
N HIS A 84 -3.11 23.24 -19.48
CA HIS A 84 -1.68 23.47 -19.29
C HIS A 84 -1.16 22.74 -18.04
N LEU A 85 -1.12 21.41 -18.08
CA LEU A 85 -0.61 20.53 -17.03
C LEU A 85 0.42 19.57 -17.62
N ASP A 86 1.39 19.17 -16.80
CA ASP A 86 2.45 18.25 -17.18
C ASP A 86 2.53 17.02 -16.27
N GLY A 87 3.27 16.00 -16.70
CA GLY A 87 3.70 14.89 -15.87
C GLY A 87 2.56 14.12 -15.20
N ASP A 88 2.60 14.04 -13.89
CA ASP A 88 1.64 13.30 -13.08
C ASP A 88 0.32 14.05 -12.91
N ASP A 89 0.35 15.38 -12.86
CA ASP A 89 -0.86 16.23 -12.74
C ASP A 89 -1.74 16.06 -13.98
N LYS A 90 -1.15 16.12 -15.17
CA LYS A 90 -1.87 15.86 -16.43
C LYS A 90 -2.50 14.48 -16.48
N LYS A 91 -1.76 13.43 -16.05
CA LYS A 91 -2.27 12.05 -16.06
C LYS A 91 -3.48 11.87 -15.15
N LEU A 92 -3.44 12.46 -13.95
CA LEU A 92 -4.56 12.36 -13.02
C LEU A 92 -5.74 13.20 -13.47
N TYR A 93 -5.49 14.42 -13.96
CA TYR A 93 -6.52 15.27 -14.52
C TYR A 93 -7.24 14.58 -15.67
N GLU A 94 -6.51 14.00 -16.62
CA GLU A 94 -7.07 13.26 -17.75
C GLU A 94 -7.98 12.12 -17.28
N LEU A 95 -7.56 11.35 -16.25
CA LEU A 95 -8.36 10.27 -15.69
C LEU A 95 -9.69 10.80 -15.11
N VAL A 96 -9.62 11.89 -14.33
CA VAL A 96 -10.79 12.53 -13.72
C VAL A 96 -11.72 13.10 -14.80
N TRP A 97 -11.15 13.81 -15.77
CA TRP A 97 -11.91 14.41 -16.87
C TRP A 97 -12.63 13.35 -17.71
N ARG A 98 -11.89 12.33 -18.16
CA ARG A 98 -12.46 11.22 -18.93
C ARG A 98 -13.58 10.51 -18.17
N ARG A 99 -13.40 10.27 -16.87
CA ARG A 99 -14.42 9.60 -16.04
C ARG A 99 -15.67 10.44 -15.90
N ALA A 100 -15.54 11.74 -15.64
CA ALA A 100 -16.66 12.65 -15.48
C ALA A 100 -17.47 12.76 -16.80
N VAL A 101 -16.80 12.96 -17.93
CA VAL A 101 -17.46 13.09 -19.24
C VAL A 101 -18.12 11.77 -19.65
N ALA A 102 -17.42 10.65 -19.54
CA ALA A 102 -17.95 9.33 -19.86
C ALA A 102 -19.17 8.94 -19.02
N SER A 103 -19.29 9.48 -17.80
CA SER A 103 -20.43 9.21 -16.92
C SER A 103 -21.76 9.76 -17.46
N GLN A 104 -21.72 10.71 -18.37
CA GLN A 104 -22.89 11.32 -19.01
C GLN A 104 -23.14 10.83 -20.45
N MET A 105 -22.40 9.80 -20.89
CA MET A 105 -22.51 9.23 -22.24
C MET A 105 -23.40 7.98 -22.27
N THR A 106 -23.88 7.65 -23.48
CA THR A 106 -24.62 6.41 -23.76
C THR A 106 -23.77 5.18 -23.41
N SER A 107 -24.40 4.16 -22.85
CA SER A 107 -23.74 2.90 -22.53
C SER A 107 -23.18 2.22 -23.77
N ALA A 108 -22.04 1.56 -23.63
CA ALA A 108 -21.53 0.66 -24.67
C ALA A 108 -22.44 -0.56 -24.81
N LEU A 109 -22.51 -1.10 -26.01
CA LEU A 109 -23.30 -2.29 -26.33
C LEU A 109 -22.38 -3.39 -26.83
N ASP A 110 -22.39 -4.51 -26.13
CA ASP A 110 -21.63 -5.70 -26.47
C ASP A 110 -22.57 -6.84 -26.86
N SER A 111 -22.23 -7.58 -27.92
CA SER A 111 -22.81 -8.88 -28.20
C SER A 111 -21.97 -9.96 -27.49
N ARG A 112 -22.63 -10.82 -26.73
CA ARG A 112 -21.97 -11.95 -26.06
C ARG A 112 -22.62 -13.26 -26.51
N LEU A 113 -21.80 -14.15 -27.07
CA LEU A 113 -22.23 -15.48 -27.50
C LEU A 113 -21.53 -16.53 -26.65
N LYS A 114 -22.31 -17.42 -26.05
CA LYS A 114 -21.80 -18.60 -25.37
C LYS A 114 -22.21 -19.85 -26.16
N VAL A 115 -21.23 -20.57 -26.68
CA VAL A 115 -21.43 -21.82 -27.38
C VAL A 115 -21.00 -22.97 -26.44
N ILE A 116 -21.90 -23.96 -26.31
CA ILE A 116 -21.61 -25.18 -25.55
C ILE A 116 -21.60 -26.35 -26.58
N THR A 117 -20.45 -26.98 -26.75
CA THR A 117 -20.23 -28.08 -27.66
C THR A 117 -20.06 -29.37 -26.84
N ASN A 118 -20.95 -30.36 -27.04
CA ASN A 118 -20.81 -31.66 -26.40
C ASN A 118 -19.94 -32.59 -27.23
N ILE A 119 -18.84 -33.08 -26.67
CA ILE A 119 -17.91 -33.98 -27.33
C ILE A 119 -17.66 -35.16 -26.38
N GLY A 120 -18.11 -36.37 -26.79
CA GLY A 120 -17.91 -37.55 -25.99
C GLY A 120 -18.53 -37.53 -24.58
N GLY A 121 -19.63 -36.77 -24.41
CA GLY A 121 -20.31 -36.60 -23.12
C GLY A 121 -19.76 -35.50 -22.24
N TYR A 122 -18.78 -34.70 -22.71
CA TYR A 122 -18.24 -33.57 -22.02
C TYR A 122 -18.62 -32.26 -22.71
N ASP A 123 -18.97 -31.24 -21.91
CA ASP A 123 -19.32 -29.91 -22.40
C ASP A 123 -18.10 -29.01 -22.48
N PHE A 124 -17.79 -28.56 -23.68
CA PHE A 124 -16.77 -27.55 -23.96
C PHE A 124 -17.43 -26.20 -24.16
N VAL A 125 -16.97 -25.18 -23.46
CA VAL A 125 -17.55 -23.84 -23.47
C VAL A 125 -16.67 -22.89 -24.22
N SER A 126 -17.21 -22.26 -25.27
CA SER A 126 -16.57 -21.15 -25.98
C SER A 126 -17.36 -19.87 -25.72
N ASN A 127 -16.66 -18.78 -25.38
CA ASN A 127 -17.26 -17.48 -25.15
C ASN A 127 -16.79 -16.49 -26.22
N GLY A 128 -17.75 -15.93 -26.95
CA GLY A 128 -17.53 -14.83 -27.89
C GLY A 128 -17.92 -13.49 -27.28
N HIS A 129 -17.27 -12.44 -27.70
CA HIS A 129 -17.56 -11.06 -27.32
C HIS A 129 -17.22 -10.15 -28.50
N VAL A 130 -18.19 -9.34 -28.92
CA VAL A 130 -18.02 -8.36 -30.00
C VAL A 130 -18.61 -7.03 -29.55
N GLU A 131 -17.85 -5.96 -29.64
CA GLU A 131 -18.35 -4.61 -29.39
C GLU A 131 -19.21 -4.15 -30.58
N LEU A 132 -20.51 -3.92 -30.34
CA LEU A 132 -21.44 -3.41 -31.35
C LEU A 132 -21.50 -1.89 -31.39
N PHE A 133 -21.31 -1.25 -30.23
CA PHE A 133 -21.29 0.18 -30.06
C PHE A 133 -20.38 0.54 -28.87
N ASP A 134 -19.39 1.37 -29.12
CA ASP A 134 -18.40 1.74 -28.11
C ASP A 134 -18.96 2.65 -27.00
N GLY A 135 -19.99 3.44 -27.28
CA GLY A 135 -20.65 4.31 -26.30
C GLY A 135 -19.68 5.16 -25.49
N PHE A 136 -19.76 5.08 -24.16
CA PHE A 136 -18.86 5.82 -23.26
C PHE A 136 -17.38 5.43 -23.41
N ARG A 137 -17.06 4.25 -23.95
CA ARG A 137 -15.69 3.77 -24.17
C ARG A 137 -14.92 4.63 -25.16
N LYS A 138 -15.61 5.38 -26.02
CA LYS A 138 -15.00 6.38 -26.92
C LYS A 138 -14.10 7.36 -26.17
N ILE A 139 -14.50 7.74 -24.95
CA ILE A 139 -13.73 8.64 -24.08
C ILE A 139 -13.02 7.86 -22.97
N TRP A 140 -13.69 6.87 -22.38
CA TRP A 140 -13.13 6.02 -21.33
C TRP A 140 -12.50 4.77 -21.93
N THR A 141 -11.26 4.87 -22.38
CA THR A 141 -10.53 3.81 -23.08
C THR A 141 -9.90 2.75 -22.16
N TYR A 142 -10.18 2.81 -20.86
CA TYR A 142 -9.63 1.88 -19.87
C TYR A 142 -10.52 0.64 -19.74
N GLY A 143 -9.90 -0.56 -19.91
CA GLY A 143 -10.61 -1.83 -19.65
C GLY A 143 -11.43 -2.36 -20.83
N SER A 144 -11.18 -1.92 -22.05
CA SER A 144 -11.70 -2.59 -23.26
C SER A 144 -11.02 -3.96 -23.40
N SER A 145 -11.80 -4.98 -23.76
CA SER A 145 -11.31 -6.30 -24.16
C SER A 145 -11.28 -6.37 -25.68
N GLU A 146 -10.35 -7.14 -26.23
CA GLU A 146 -10.33 -7.48 -27.65
C GLU A 146 -11.55 -8.31 -28.03
N ASP A 147 -12.06 -8.10 -29.22
CA ASP A 147 -13.18 -8.88 -29.76
C ASP A 147 -12.76 -10.34 -29.95
N VAL A 148 -13.64 -11.23 -29.52
CA VAL A 148 -13.54 -12.68 -29.76
C VAL A 148 -14.73 -13.08 -30.61
N VAL A 149 -14.53 -13.13 -31.92
CA VAL A 149 -15.59 -13.51 -32.87
C VAL A 149 -15.68 -15.04 -32.94
N LEU A 150 -16.85 -15.58 -32.60
CA LEU A 150 -17.16 -16.98 -32.84
C LEU A 150 -17.90 -17.11 -34.18
N PRO A 151 -17.78 -18.28 -34.87
CA PRO A 151 -18.55 -18.54 -36.08
C PRO A 151 -20.06 -18.51 -35.79
N ASP A 152 -20.84 -18.20 -36.81
CA ASP A 152 -22.32 -18.22 -36.73
C ASP A 152 -22.79 -19.68 -36.68
N LEU A 153 -23.08 -20.14 -35.48
CA LEU A 153 -23.52 -21.52 -35.17
C LEU A 153 -24.97 -21.53 -34.68
N LYS A 154 -25.73 -22.45 -35.18
CA LYS A 154 -27.12 -22.70 -34.74
C LYS A 154 -27.15 -23.86 -33.74
N GLN A 155 -28.24 -23.94 -33.00
CA GLN A 155 -28.47 -25.05 -32.10
C GLN A 155 -28.52 -26.39 -32.87
N ASN A 156 -27.78 -27.39 -32.41
CA ASN A 156 -27.60 -28.70 -33.00
C ASN A 156 -26.76 -28.74 -34.27
N ASP A 157 -26.04 -27.70 -34.64
CA ASP A 157 -25.01 -27.76 -35.68
C ASP A 157 -23.93 -28.77 -35.28
N LYS A 158 -23.47 -29.55 -36.25
CA LYS A 158 -22.36 -30.48 -36.05
C LYS A 158 -21.06 -29.78 -36.33
N VAL A 159 -20.09 -30.00 -35.46
CA VAL A 159 -18.73 -29.44 -35.57
C VAL A 159 -17.71 -30.56 -35.54
N ASP A 160 -16.61 -30.41 -36.30
CA ASP A 160 -15.54 -31.37 -36.33
C ASP A 160 -14.49 -31.07 -35.29
N LEU A 161 -14.08 -32.11 -34.52
CA LEU A 161 -12.98 -31.99 -33.57
C LEU A 161 -11.66 -32.12 -34.32
N LEU A 162 -10.93 -31.01 -34.50
CA LEU A 162 -9.64 -31.00 -35.20
C LEU A 162 -8.49 -31.42 -34.30
N SER A 163 -8.48 -30.90 -33.06
CA SER A 163 -7.45 -31.21 -32.07
C SER A 163 -7.99 -31.01 -30.65
N MET A 164 -7.41 -31.71 -29.70
CA MET A 164 -7.70 -31.51 -28.27
C MET A 164 -6.40 -31.51 -27.48
N THR A 165 -6.25 -30.49 -26.63
CA THR A 165 -5.15 -30.41 -25.67
C THR A 165 -5.71 -30.51 -24.26
N LYS A 166 -4.91 -30.98 -23.32
CA LYS A 166 -5.25 -30.95 -21.89
C LYS A 166 -4.11 -30.35 -21.10
N ASP A 167 -4.46 -29.40 -20.26
CA ASP A 167 -3.52 -28.75 -19.36
C ASP A 167 -3.93 -28.99 -17.91
N GLN A 168 -2.95 -29.31 -17.07
CA GLN A 168 -3.20 -29.42 -15.64
C GLN A 168 -3.17 -28.03 -15.02
N CYS A 169 -4.31 -27.60 -14.48
CA CYS A 169 -4.44 -26.34 -13.78
C CYS A 169 -4.59 -26.59 -12.27
N PHE A 170 -4.07 -25.68 -11.48
CA PHE A 170 -4.20 -25.69 -10.02
C PHE A 170 -4.97 -24.45 -9.59
N THR A 171 -5.78 -24.60 -8.54
CA THR A 171 -6.39 -23.45 -7.87
C THR A 171 -5.31 -22.57 -7.25
N ILE A 172 -5.43 -21.28 -7.43
CA ILE A 172 -4.53 -20.28 -6.83
C ILE A 172 -5.22 -19.59 -5.66
N PRO A 173 -4.49 -19.26 -4.58
CA PRO A 173 -5.07 -18.53 -3.47
C PRO A 173 -5.51 -17.12 -3.93
N PRO A 174 -6.44 -16.47 -3.19
CA PRO A 174 -6.82 -15.08 -3.46
C PRO A 174 -5.58 -14.17 -3.54
N PRO A 175 -5.54 -13.22 -4.46
CA PRO A 175 -4.42 -12.31 -4.59
C PRO A 175 -4.29 -11.44 -3.34
N ARG A 176 -3.04 -11.05 -3.03
CA ARG A 176 -2.79 -10.08 -1.96
C ARG A 176 -3.31 -8.71 -2.34
N TYR A 177 -3.68 -7.92 -1.34
CA TYR A 177 -4.19 -6.57 -1.56
C TYR A 177 -3.13 -5.64 -2.15
N THR A 178 -3.58 -4.84 -3.11
CA THR A 178 -2.91 -3.64 -3.62
C THR A 178 -3.47 -2.41 -2.89
N ASP A 179 -2.89 -1.20 -3.12
CA ASP A 179 -3.46 0.05 -2.58
C ASP A 179 -4.94 0.19 -2.99
N SER A 180 -5.26 -0.04 -4.26
CA SER A 180 -6.62 0.09 -4.79
C SER A 180 -7.58 -0.95 -4.21
N SER A 181 -7.19 -2.24 -4.18
CA SER A 181 -8.09 -3.29 -3.68
C SER A 181 -8.29 -3.22 -2.16
N LEU A 182 -7.26 -2.79 -1.41
CA LEU A 182 -7.40 -2.55 0.02
C LEU A 182 -8.26 -1.31 0.30
N ALA A 183 -8.12 -0.24 -0.49
CA ALA A 183 -8.97 0.93 -0.37
C ALA A 183 -10.45 0.59 -0.61
N LYS A 184 -10.75 -0.19 -1.65
CA LYS A 184 -12.11 -0.68 -1.91
C LYS A 184 -12.68 -1.52 -0.77
N LEU A 185 -11.84 -2.38 -0.16
CA LEU A 185 -12.25 -3.16 1.01
C LEU A 185 -12.55 -2.25 2.20
N CYS A 186 -11.66 -1.31 2.50
CA CYS A 186 -11.85 -0.37 3.59
C CYS A 186 -13.14 0.48 3.41
N GLU A 187 -13.43 0.90 2.19
CA GLU A 187 -14.68 1.58 1.86
C GLU A 187 -15.90 0.68 2.06
N LYS A 188 -15.86 -0.55 1.53
CA LYS A 188 -16.95 -1.53 1.65
C LYS A 188 -17.27 -1.85 3.11
N GLU A 189 -16.26 -2.02 3.94
CA GLU A 189 -16.38 -2.35 5.36
C GLU A 189 -16.47 -1.10 6.25
N GLN A 190 -16.53 0.10 5.67
CA GLN A 190 -16.59 1.40 6.37
C GLN A 190 -15.50 1.60 7.43
N ILE A 191 -14.30 1.05 7.18
CA ILE A 191 -13.16 1.11 8.11
C ILE A 191 -12.49 2.48 8.07
N THR A 192 -12.56 3.18 6.94
CA THR A 192 -11.92 4.49 6.73
C THR A 192 -12.80 5.41 5.90
N ARG A 193 -12.64 6.71 6.10
CA ARG A 193 -13.19 7.73 5.20
C ARG A 193 -12.16 8.11 4.11
N PRO A 194 -12.57 8.65 2.96
CA PRO A 194 -11.65 9.03 1.87
C PRO A 194 -10.50 9.94 2.32
N ALA A 195 -10.76 10.81 3.29
CA ALA A 195 -9.75 11.73 3.83
C ALA A 195 -8.62 11.04 4.61
N THR A 196 -8.85 9.85 5.18
CA THR A 196 -7.92 9.21 6.13
C THR A 196 -7.16 8.02 5.55
N ILE A 197 -7.66 7.38 4.49
CA ILE A 197 -7.14 6.10 3.99
C ILE A 197 -5.66 6.14 3.61
N ALA A 198 -5.20 7.19 2.94
CA ALA A 198 -3.78 7.32 2.56
C ALA A 198 -2.86 7.44 3.79
N ASN A 199 -3.30 8.15 4.83
CA ASN A 199 -2.57 8.28 6.09
C ASN A 199 -2.54 6.96 6.87
N VAL A 200 -3.61 6.17 6.83
CA VAL A 200 -3.64 4.81 7.42
C VAL A 200 -2.59 3.94 6.76
N PHE A 201 -2.55 3.87 5.43
CA PHE A 201 -1.56 3.05 4.71
C PHE A 201 -0.12 3.51 4.97
N LYS A 202 0.10 4.84 5.04
CA LYS A 202 1.39 5.41 5.42
C LYS A 202 1.79 4.98 6.83
N THR A 203 0.90 5.15 7.81
CA THR A 203 1.15 4.79 9.21
C THR A 203 1.50 3.31 9.38
N LEU A 204 0.77 2.41 8.70
CA LEU A 204 1.06 0.98 8.74
C LEU A 204 2.45 0.65 8.21
N LYS A 205 2.90 1.34 7.14
CA LYS A 205 4.26 1.20 6.58
C LYS A 205 5.33 1.80 7.49
N ASP A 206 5.12 3.02 7.98
CA ASP A 206 6.08 3.74 8.85
C ASP A 206 6.31 2.99 10.16
N ARG A 207 5.27 2.36 10.71
CA ARG A 207 5.36 1.49 11.89
C ARG A 207 5.89 0.09 11.58
N ASN A 208 6.19 -0.20 10.31
CA ASN A 208 6.65 -1.50 9.86
C ASN A 208 5.68 -2.65 10.23
N TYR A 209 4.36 -2.40 10.19
CA TYR A 209 3.35 -3.44 10.36
C TYR A 209 3.09 -4.18 9.05
N ILE A 210 3.24 -3.47 7.93
CA ILE A 210 3.17 -4.02 6.58
C ILE A 210 4.39 -3.58 5.76
N THR A 211 4.73 -4.36 4.75
CA THR A 211 5.70 -4.00 3.71
C THR A 211 5.06 -4.14 2.34
N LYS A 212 5.58 -3.44 1.34
CA LYS A 212 5.11 -3.52 -0.04
C LYS A 212 6.14 -4.24 -0.89
N LYS A 213 5.73 -5.34 -1.54
CA LYS A 213 6.55 -6.06 -2.53
C LYS A 213 5.87 -5.91 -3.88
N LYS A 214 6.57 -5.32 -4.86
CA LYS A 214 5.96 -4.84 -6.09
C LYS A 214 4.77 -3.93 -5.74
N ASN A 215 3.57 -4.29 -6.12
CA ASN A 215 2.36 -3.51 -5.85
C ASN A 215 1.45 -4.11 -4.76
N THR A 216 1.87 -5.17 -4.05
CA THR A 216 1.04 -5.86 -3.07
C THR A 216 1.53 -5.67 -1.64
N PHE A 217 0.61 -5.60 -0.69
CA PHE A 217 0.89 -5.51 0.73
C PHE A 217 1.18 -6.89 1.34
N HIS A 218 2.16 -6.93 2.21
CA HIS A 218 2.54 -8.11 2.97
C HIS A 218 2.65 -7.75 4.45
N PRO A 219 2.00 -8.48 5.36
CA PRO A 219 2.19 -8.28 6.79
C PRO A 219 3.64 -8.62 7.17
N THR A 220 4.18 -7.88 8.13
CA THR A 220 5.46 -8.18 8.75
C THR A 220 5.25 -9.02 10.01
N GLY A 221 6.32 -9.64 10.53
CA GLY A 221 6.25 -10.30 11.83
C GLY A 221 5.78 -9.38 12.94
N THR A 222 6.26 -8.13 12.96
CA THR A 222 5.81 -7.10 13.93
C THR A 222 4.31 -6.83 13.81
N GLY A 223 3.79 -6.71 12.58
CA GLY A 223 2.36 -6.49 12.35
C GLY A 223 1.51 -7.66 12.85
N ILE A 224 1.95 -8.90 12.57
CA ILE A 224 1.27 -10.11 13.04
C ILE A 224 1.29 -10.17 14.58
N ASP A 225 2.41 -9.88 15.23
CA ASP A 225 2.54 -9.91 16.69
C ASP A 225 1.61 -8.89 17.35
N VAL A 226 1.52 -7.67 16.78
CA VAL A 226 0.60 -6.63 17.27
C VAL A 226 -0.86 -7.09 17.16
N VAL A 227 -1.26 -7.62 16.01
CA VAL A 227 -2.64 -8.12 15.83
C VAL A 227 -2.95 -9.28 16.78
N ASN A 228 -2.00 -10.22 16.94
CA ASN A 228 -2.17 -11.34 17.86
C ASN A 228 -2.27 -10.88 19.33
N PHE A 229 -1.50 -9.87 19.73
CA PHE A 229 -1.59 -9.26 21.05
C PHE A 229 -2.97 -8.63 21.26
N LEU A 230 -3.43 -7.79 20.32
CA LEU A 230 -4.72 -7.11 20.40
C LEU A 230 -5.90 -8.09 20.46
N LYS A 231 -5.83 -9.20 19.67
CA LYS A 231 -6.83 -10.27 19.72
C LYS A 231 -6.84 -11.00 21.06
N LYS A 232 -5.67 -11.31 21.63
CA LYS A 232 -5.58 -11.95 22.94
C LYS A 232 -6.10 -11.06 24.07
N ALA A 233 -5.92 -9.76 23.92
CA ALA A 233 -6.44 -8.76 24.89
C ALA A 233 -7.93 -8.48 24.70
N ASP A 234 -8.57 -9.08 23.70
CA ASP A 234 -9.97 -8.84 23.34
C ASP A 234 -10.29 -7.35 23.19
N MET A 235 -9.37 -6.60 22.56
CA MET A 235 -9.54 -5.16 22.35
C MET A 235 -10.71 -4.89 21.42
N CYS A 236 -11.66 -4.06 21.82
CA CYS A 236 -12.89 -3.79 21.06
C CYS A 236 -12.61 -3.26 19.64
N PHE A 237 -11.58 -2.43 19.48
CA PHE A 237 -11.21 -1.82 18.19
C PHE A 237 -10.50 -2.77 17.23
N ILE A 238 -10.23 -4.04 17.60
CA ILE A 238 -9.71 -5.04 16.65
C ILE A 238 -10.82 -5.62 15.76
N ASN A 239 -12.07 -5.40 16.12
CA ASN A 239 -13.20 -5.79 15.30
C ASN A 239 -13.29 -4.87 14.07
N VAL A 240 -13.40 -5.47 12.88
CA VAL A 240 -13.52 -4.72 11.60
C VAL A 240 -14.74 -3.78 11.64
N LYS A 241 -15.84 -4.19 12.25
CA LYS A 241 -17.07 -3.39 12.34
C LYS A 241 -17.00 -2.26 13.37
N PHE A 242 -15.98 -2.22 14.23
CA PHE A 242 -15.88 -1.23 15.29
C PHE A 242 -15.87 0.21 14.78
N THR A 243 -15.08 0.45 13.72
CA THR A 243 -14.98 1.80 13.12
C THR A 243 -16.31 2.24 12.51
N ALA A 244 -16.99 1.34 11.77
CA ALA A 244 -18.32 1.63 11.23
C ALA A 244 -19.33 1.97 12.35
N GLN A 245 -19.38 1.18 13.42
CA GLN A 245 -20.24 1.44 14.57
C GLN A 245 -19.94 2.78 15.25
N LEU A 246 -18.64 3.16 15.32
CA LEU A 246 -18.27 4.46 15.89
C LEU A 246 -18.71 5.61 15.00
N GLU A 247 -18.59 5.48 13.68
CA GLU A 247 -19.08 6.47 12.72
C GLU A 247 -20.60 6.62 12.80
N ASP A 248 -21.35 5.51 12.93
CA ASP A 248 -22.81 5.55 13.13
C ASP A 248 -23.17 6.33 14.41
N LEU A 249 -22.41 6.15 15.51
CA LEU A 249 -22.59 6.91 16.74
C LEU A 249 -22.29 8.41 16.58
N LEU A 250 -21.31 8.78 15.75
CA LEU A 250 -21.02 10.18 15.42
C LEU A 250 -22.16 10.81 14.62
N ASP A 251 -22.73 10.06 13.67
CA ASP A 251 -23.91 10.49 12.91
C ASP A 251 -25.13 10.68 13.82
N GLU A 252 -25.32 9.82 14.83
CA GLU A 252 -26.37 9.98 15.85
C GLU A 252 -26.18 11.25 16.70
N ILE A 253 -24.94 11.66 17.00
CA ILE A 253 -24.66 12.94 17.68
C ILE A 253 -25.04 14.10 16.77
N GLN A 254 -24.67 14.04 15.49
CA GLN A 254 -24.98 15.08 14.50
C GLN A 254 -26.52 15.27 14.36
N LEU A 255 -27.26 14.17 14.39
CA LEU A 255 -28.74 14.18 14.33
C LEU A 255 -29.40 14.55 15.68
N GLY A 256 -28.64 14.83 16.72
CA GLY A 256 -29.17 15.16 18.05
C GLY A 256 -29.83 13.99 18.81
N LYS A 257 -29.60 12.74 18.34
CA LYS A 257 -30.15 11.53 18.97
C LYS A 257 -29.38 11.09 20.21
N LYS A 258 -28.08 11.40 20.24
CA LYS A 258 -27.17 11.15 21.38
C LYS A 258 -26.34 12.38 21.68
N THR A 259 -25.82 12.44 22.89
CA THR A 259 -24.85 13.47 23.28
C THR A 259 -23.41 12.95 23.11
N GLU A 260 -22.47 13.84 22.83
CA GLU A 260 -21.04 13.52 22.78
C GLU A 260 -20.57 12.83 24.07
N LYS A 261 -21.06 13.31 25.24
CA LYS A 261 -20.70 12.76 26.54
C LYS A 261 -21.12 11.30 26.71
N GLU A 262 -22.31 10.92 26.25
CA GLU A 262 -22.80 9.54 26.32
C GLU A 262 -21.95 8.61 25.48
N VAL A 263 -21.62 9.01 24.24
CA VAL A 263 -20.80 8.22 23.32
C VAL A 263 -19.36 8.07 23.85
N LEU A 264 -18.76 9.17 24.32
CA LEU A 264 -17.41 9.12 24.89
C LEU A 264 -17.36 8.28 26.20
N GLN A 265 -18.39 8.37 27.04
CA GLN A 265 -18.46 7.57 28.27
C GLN A 265 -18.56 6.08 27.94
N GLN A 266 -19.43 5.69 27.02
CA GLN A 266 -19.58 4.31 26.55
C GLN A 266 -18.27 3.74 26.01
N PHE A 267 -17.59 4.50 25.16
CA PHE A 267 -16.30 4.11 24.62
C PHE A 267 -15.23 3.98 25.71
N TRP A 268 -15.16 4.96 26.64
CA TRP A 268 -14.19 4.97 27.71
C TRP A 268 -14.36 3.80 28.68
N ASP A 269 -15.60 3.44 29.02
CA ASP A 269 -15.87 2.33 29.91
C ASP A 269 -15.42 1.00 29.31
N ARG A 270 -15.62 0.79 28.03
CA ARG A 270 -15.09 -0.37 27.31
C ARG A 270 -13.56 -0.34 27.23
N LEU A 271 -12.98 0.79 26.87
CA LEU A 271 -11.52 0.94 26.72
C LEU A 271 -10.78 0.68 28.05
N LYS A 272 -11.34 1.07 29.20
CA LYS A 272 -10.76 0.75 30.52
C LYS A 272 -10.61 -0.77 30.71
N ILE A 273 -11.63 -1.53 30.38
CA ILE A 273 -11.60 -3.01 30.45
C ILE A 273 -10.54 -3.56 29.51
N ASP A 274 -10.50 -3.09 28.29
CA ASP A 274 -9.53 -3.52 27.27
C ASP A 274 -8.08 -3.25 27.72
N ILE A 275 -7.82 -2.08 28.30
CA ILE A 275 -6.50 -1.72 28.84
C ILE A 275 -6.08 -2.66 29.96
N GLU A 276 -7.00 -2.98 30.87
CA GLU A 276 -6.71 -3.89 31.99
C GLU A 276 -6.43 -5.31 31.49
N ASN A 277 -7.23 -5.82 30.57
CA ASN A 277 -6.97 -7.09 29.87
C ASN A 277 -5.59 -7.09 29.22
N GLY A 278 -5.23 -6.01 28.54
CA GLY A 278 -3.92 -5.87 27.88
C GLY A 278 -2.74 -5.88 28.85
N LYS A 279 -2.87 -5.26 30.03
CA LYS A 279 -1.82 -5.28 31.07
C LYS A 279 -1.56 -6.69 31.62
N ASN A 280 -2.60 -7.51 31.72
CA ASN A 280 -2.52 -8.88 32.25
C ASN A 280 -1.92 -9.87 31.24
N ILE A 281 -1.87 -9.53 29.95
CA ILE A 281 -1.21 -10.34 28.95
C ILE A 281 0.31 -10.09 29.05
N LYS A 282 1.01 -10.99 29.73
CA LYS A 282 2.47 -11.03 29.64
C LYS A 282 2.83 -11.23 28.18
N ASN A 283 3.71 -10.39 27.64
CA ASN A 283 4.36 -10.61 26.35
C ASN A 283 5.03 -11.99 26.34
N GLN A 284 4.29 -13.02 26.00
CA GLN A 284 4.83 -14.33 25.72
C GLN A 284 5.54 -14.20 24.35
N ALA A 285 6.81 -13.75 24.40
CA ALA A 285 7.71 -13.98 23.27
C ALA A 285 7.56 -15.47 22.91
N GLN A 286 7.29 -15.75 21.64
CA GLN A 286 7.07 -17.12 21.18
C GLN A 286 8.30 -17.94 21.56
N VAL A 287 8.15 -18.83 22.53
CA VAL A 287 9.19 -19.82 22.87
C VAL A 287 9.31 -20.71 21.64
N SER A 288 10.48 -20.74 21.03
CA SER A 288 10.74 -21.63 19.90
C SER A 288 11.15 -23.00 20.40
N GLU A 289 11.01 -24.00 19.52
CA GLU A 289 11.51 -25.37 19.79
C GLU A 289 13.05 -25.46 19.86
N HIS A 290 13.71 -24.39 19.36
CA HIS A 290 15.18 -24.34 19.32
C HIS A 290 15.81 -24.01 20.68
N LYS A 291 16.86 -24.74 21.02
CA LYS A 291 17.65 -24.51 22.21
C LYS A 291 18.83 -23.57 21.94
N CYS A 292 19.21 -22.81 22.93
CA CYS A 292 20.36 -21.93 22.87
C CYS A 292 21.66 -22.74 22.88
N PRO A 293 22.55 -22.61 21.88
CA PRO A 293 23.81 -23.38 21.86
C PRO A 293 24.80 -22.93 22.93
N LYS A 294 24.64 -21.73 23.53
CA LYS A 294 25.53 -21.23 24.60
C LYS A 294 25.16 -21.73 25.99
N CYS A 295 23.85 -21.90 26.29
CA CYS A 295 23.42 -22.19 27.65
C CYS A 295 22.30 -23.24 27.76
N GLY A 296 21.89 -23.87 26.67
CA GLY A 296 20.82 -24.87 26.66
C GLY A 296 19.40 -24.32 26.91
N GLY A 297 19.25 -23.06 27.27
CA GLY A 297 17.92 -22.42 27.47
C GLY A 297 17.12 -22.33 26.19
N ASN A 298 15.80 -22.08 26.28
CA ASN A 298 14.96 -21.92 25.11
C ASN A 298 15.29 -20.61 24.39
N LEU A 299 15.12 -20.61 23.06
CA LEU A 299 15.20 -19.40 22.24
C LEU A 299 13.82 -18.77 22.10
N LEU A 300 13.76 -17.44 22.21
CA LEU A 300 12.57 -16.64 22.00
C LEU A 300 12.63 -16.02 20.60
N LYS A 301 11.65 -16.29 19.77
CA LYS A 301 11.50 -15.64 18.46
C LYS A 301 10.96 -14.23 18.65
N LYS A 302 11.69 -13.24 18.18
CA LYS A 302 11.35 -11.81 18.25
C LYS A 302 11.46 -11.17 16.88
N HIS A 303 10.80 -10.03 16.72
CA HIS A 303 10.87 -9.26 15.49
C HIS A 303 11.49 -7.88 15.73
N SER A 304 12.24 -7.39 14.75
CA SER A 304 12.83 -6.06 14.74
C SER A 304 12.62 -5.42 13.37
N LYS A 305 12.93 -4.13 13.24
CA LYS A 305 12.93 -3.45 11.94
C LYS A 305 13.85 -4.09 10.87
N TRP A 306 14.74 -4.98 11.30
CA TRP A 306 15.71 -5.70 10.46
C TRP A 306 15.28 -7.14 10.16
N GLY A 307 14.06 -7.54 10.56
CA GLY A 307 13.54 -8.89 10.41
C GLY A 307 13.47 -9.69 11.73
N GLY A 308 13.08 -10.96 11.60
CA GLY A 308 13.00 -11.89 12.72
C GLY A 308 14.38 -12.26 13.28
N PHE A 309 14.45 -12.44 14.60
CA PHE A 309 15.66 -12.93 15.27
C PHE A 309 15.28 -13.76 16.50
N TYR A 310 16.20 -14.65 16.87
CA TYR A 310 16.13 -15.40 18.10
C TYR A 310 16.98 -14.73 19.17
N SER A 311 16.48 -14.66 20.40
CA SER A 311 17.25 -14.30 21.59
C SER A 311 17.10 -15.36 22.65
N CYS A 312 18.17 -15.62 23.42
CA CYS A 312 18.08 -16.56 24.54
C CYS A 312 17.11 -16.07 25.61
N MET A 313 16.31 -16.97 26.19
CA MET A 313 15.40 -16.67 27.29
C MET A 313 16.12 -16.23 28.56
N ASN A 314 17.36 -16.73 28.76
CA ASN A 314 18.20 -16.39 29.91
C ASN A 314 18.90 -15.03 29.79
N TRP A 315 18.58 -14.22 28.74
CA TRP A 315 19.06 -12.85 28.62
C TRP A 315 18.29 -11.93 29.55
N LYS A 316 18.99 -11.14 30.36
CA LYS A 316 18.42 -10.13 31.26
C LYS A 316 18.83 -8.74 30.79
N LYS A 317 17.85 -7.85 30.68
CA LYS A 317 18.07 -6.44 30.29
C LYS A 317 18.80 -5.72 31.46
N ALA A 318 19.96 -5.13 31.20
CA ALA A 318 20.64 -4.26 32.15
C ALA A 318 19.89 -2.95 32.39
N LYS A 319 20.04 -2.35 33.56
CA LYS A 319 19.68 -0.96 33.83
C LYS A 319 20.60 -0.03 33.02
N LYS A 320 20.17 1.19 32.77
CA LYS A 320 20.91 2.16 31.97
C LYS A 320 22.29 2.42 32.58
N GLY A 321 23.36 1.98 31.89
CA GLY A 321 24.76 2.11 32.34
C GLY A 321 25.46 0.81 32.80
N GLU A 322 24.72 -0.28 32.97
CA GLU A 322 25.24 -1.57 33.36
C GLU A 322 25.37 -2.54 32.17
N LYS A 323 26.25 -3.54 32.25
CA LYS A 323 26.33 -4.61 31.25
C LYS A 323 25.14 -5.56 31.43
N SER A 324 24.57 -6.05 30.32
CA SER A 324 23.50 -7.05 30.34
C SER A 324 23.98 -8.32 31.04
N GLU A 325 23.17 -8.86 31.95
CA GLU A 325 23.42 -10.12 32.61
C GLU A 325 22.80 -11.30 31.88
N GLY A 326 23.38 -12.47 31.97
CA GLY A 326 22.89 -13.71 31.41
C GLY A 326 23.40 -14.01 30.01
N CYS A 327 22.73 -14.91 29.31
CA CYS A 327 23.15 -15.38 27.99
C CYS A 327 22.85 -14.39 26.89
N ASP A 328 23.86 -13.92 26.19
CA ASP A 328 23.78 -12.89 25.11
C ASP A 328 23.57 -13.48 23.71
N TYR A 329 23.19 -14.75 23.60
CA TYR A 329 23.02 -15.41 22.31
C TYR A 329 21.88 -14.78 21.50
N ILE A 330 22.20 -14.41 20.26
CA ILE A 330 21.27 -13.88 19.27
C ILE A 330 21.56 -14.52 17.91
N ALA A 331 20.53 -15.00 17.22
CA ALA A 331 20.62 -15.56 15.88
C ALA A 331 19.55 -14.94 14.97
N LYS A 332 19.77 -14.95 13.64
CA LYS A 332 18.72 -14.56 12.67
C LYS A 332 17.77 -15.73 12.47
N VAL A 333 16.53 -15.41 12.07
CA VAL A 333 15.59 -16.44 11.61
C VAL A 333 15.89 -16.73 10.14
N GLY A 334 16.16 -18.00 9.83
CA GLY A 334 16.38 -18.50 8.47
C GLY A 334 15.10 -18.63 7.67
N GLU A 335 15.21 -19.05 6.41
CA GLU A 335 14.08 -19.16 5.48
C GLU A 335 13.05 -20.19 5.94
N HIS A 336 13.49 -21.27 6.57
CA HIS A 336 12.64 -22.33 7.12
C HIS A 336 12.38 -22.18 8.62
N GLY A 337 12.76 -21.03 9.21
CA GLY A 337 12.54 -20.75 10.62
C GLY A 337 13.66 -21.19 11.56
N GLU A 338 14.75 -21.75 11.05
CA GLU A 338 15.94 -22.17 11.82
C GLU A 338 16.75 -20.96 12.34
N PRO A 339 17.46 -21.10 13.49
CA PRO A 339 18.38 -20.06 13.96
C PRO A 339 19.67 -20.06 13.15
N ILE A 340 19.93 -19.00 12.39
CA ILE A 340 21.20 -18.79 11.68
C ILE A 340 22.10 -17.92 12.56
N GLU A 341 23.22 -18.47 12.96
CA GLU A 341 24.21 -17.72 13.70
C GLU A 341 24.79 -16.58 12.88
N LYS A 342 25.05 -15.47 13.55
CA LYS A 342 25.73 -14.34 12.93
C LYS A 342 27.19 -14.77 12.67
N VAL A 343 27.51 -15.04 11.41
CA VAL A 343 28.91 -15.24 11.03
C VAL A 343 29.66 -13.96 11.40
N VAL A 344 30.46 -14.03 12.44
CA VAL A 344 31.37 -12.93 12.78
C VAL A 344 32.42 -12.92 11.67
N LYS A 345 32.28 -11.99 10.74
CA LYS A 345 33.33 -11.78 9.74
C LYS A 345 34.59 -11.40 10.52
N VAL A 346 35.55 -12.27 10.50
CA VAL A 346 36.89 -11.96 11.03
C VAL A 346 37.39 -10.76 10.28
N LYS A 347 37.73 -9.70 10.99
CA LYS A 347 38.30 -8.51 10.38
C LYS A 347 39.71 -8.84 9.91
N GLU A 348 39.97 -8.80 8.62
CA GLU A 348 41.30 -8.82 8.06
C GLU A 348 41.94 -7.45 8.26
N TYR A 349 42.98 -7.37 9.04
CA TYR A 349 43.73 -6.15 9.27
C TYR A 349 44.93 -6.06 8.31
N ALA A 350 45.24 -4.85 7.86
CA ALA A 350 46.47 -4.58 7.13
C ALA A 350 47.68 -4.59 8.04
N ASP A 351 48.84 -4.80 7.47
CA ASP A 351 50.13 -4.76 8.17
C ASP A 351 50.58 -3.31 8.43
N PHE A 352 49.83 -2.32 8.01
CA PHE A 352 50.09 -0.88 8.21
C PHE A 352 48.99 -0.23 9.02
N ILE A 353 49.33 0.91 9.62
CA ILE A 353 48.43 1.70 10.49
C ILE A 353 47.94 2.96 9.79
N CYS A 354 46.81 3.50 10.25
CA CYS A 354 46.24 4.75 9.75
C CYS A 354 47.17 5.93 9.99
N GLU A 355 47.54 6.68 8.98
CA GLU A 355 48.40 7.86 9.07
C GLU A 355 47.80 8.95 9.95
N LYS A 356 46.45 9.11 9.91
CA LYS A 356 45.72 10.18 10.65
C LYS A 356 45.53 9.92 12.13
N CYS A 357 45.19 8.69 12.53
CA CYS A 357 44.84 8.40 13.91
C CYS A 357 45.62 7.21 14.54
N LYS A 358 46.61 6.68 13.82
CA LYS A 358 47.41 5.54 14.22
C LYS A 358 46.61 4.25 14.58
N GLY A 359 45.35 4.20 14.20
CA GLY A 359 44.47 3.03 14.36
C GLY A 359 44.74 1.95 13.32
N LYS A 360 44.27 0.72 13.57
CA LYS A 360 44.39 -0.40 12.63
C LYS A 360 43.55 -0.14 11.36
N MET A 361 44.04 -0.62 10.22
CA MET A 361 43.35 -0.58 8.97
C MET A 361 42.68 -1.93 8.67
N VAL A 362 41.38 -1.90 8.27
CA VAL A 362 40.56 -3.09 8.08
C VAL A 362 40.16 -3.21 6.60
N LYS A 363 40.36 -4.39 6.02
CA LYS A 363 39.93 -4.71 4.66
C LYS A 363 38.42 -4.69 4.52
N ARG A 364 37.89 -3.95 3.57
CA ARG A 364 36.45 -3.77 3.32
C ARG A 364 36.19 -3.87 1.82
N ALA A 365 34.99 -4.32 1.45
CA ALA A 365 34.53 -4.30 0.07
C ALA A 365 33.62 -3.08 -0.17
N ASN A 366 33.79 -2.43 -1.30
CA ASN A 366 32.88 -1.39 -1.76
C ASN A 366 31.54 -2.04 -2.15
N LYS A 367 30.45 -1.62 -1.56
CA LYS A 367 29.12 -2.22 -1.79
C LYS A 367 28.57 -2.03 -3.20
N LYS A 368 29.11 -1.07 -3.97
CA LYS A 368 28.65 -0.76 -5.34
C LYS A 368 29.52 -1.43 -6.40
N THR A 369 30.84 -1.42 -6.22
CA THR A 369 31.80 -1.92 -7.23
C THR A 369 32.33 -3.31 -6.90
N GLY A 370 32.18 -3.80 -5.64
CA GLY A 370 32.75 -5.06 -5.18
C GLY A 370 34.27 -5.00 -4.88
N GLU A 371 34.93 -3.91 -5.22
CA GLU A 371 36.38 -3.76 -5.05
C GLU A 371 36.76 -3.67 -3.58
N PHE A 372 37.92 -4.25 -3.22
CA PHE A 372 38.44 -4.20 -1.86
C PHE A 372 39.27 -2.94 -1.63
N PHE A 373 39.25 -2.44 -0.40
CA PHE A 373 40.03 -1.33 0.10
C PHE A 373 40.25 -1.47 1.60
N TYR A 374 41.22 -0.77 2.14
CA TYR A 374 41.43 -0.65 3.59
C TYR A 374 40.78 0.61 4.15
N GLY A 375 39.94 0.46 5.19
CA GLY A 375 39.32 1.56 5.92
C GLY A 375 39.75 1.57 7.40
N CYS A 376 39.94 2.74 7.96
CA CYS A 376 40.32 2.85 9.38
C CYS A 376 39.26 2.27 10.32
N ASP A 377 39.68 1.46 11.32
CA ASP A 377 38.79 0.84 12.31
C ASP A 377 38.15 1.89 13.25
N ASN A 378 38.80 3.04 13.41
CA ASN A 378 38.27 4.19 14.14
C ASN A 378 37.24 5.01 13.31
N PHE A 379 36.66 4.47 12.26
CA PHE A 379 35.65 5.16 11.44
C PHE A 379 34.45 5.63 12.29
N SER A 380 33.99 4.82 13.23
CA SER A 380 32.90 5.17 14.17
C SER A 380 33.28 6.29 15.15
N LYS A 381 34.56 6.52 15.36
CA LYS A 381 35.13 7.61 16.17
C LYS A 381 35.50 8.83 15.33
N GLY A 382 35.11 8.87 14.04
CA GLY A 382 35.29 10.02 13.15
C GLY A 382 36.48 9.96 12.21
N CYS A 383 37.36 8.96 12.26
CA CYS A 383 38.47 8.82 11.33
C CYS A 383 38.01 8.18 10.00
N LYS A 384 38.05 8.97 8.91
CA LYS A 384 37.56 8.57 7.59
C LYS A 384 38.66 8.16 6.61
N SER A 385 39.85 7.82 7.09
CA SER A 385 40.98 7.41 6.25
C SER A 385 40.71 6.12 5.53
N ILE A 386 41.02 6.09 4.23
CA ILE A 386 40.96 4.93 3.36
C ILE A 386 42.28 4.79 2.61
N ALA A 387 42.68 3.56 2.33
CA ALA A 387 43.83 3.23 1.52
C ALA A 387 43.47 2.15 0.48
N ASP A 388 44.17 2.08 -0.63
CA ASP A 388 44.05 0.97 -1.56
C ASP A 388 44.74 -0.30 -1.00
N LEU A 389 44.75 -1.36 -1.80
CA LEU A 389 45.35 -2.65 -1.38
C LEU A 389 46.89 -2.58 -1.26
N ASP A 390 47.53 -1.62 -1.93
CA ASP A 390 48.96 -1.39 -1.87
C ASP A 390 49.36 -0.45 -0.72
N GLY A 391 48.42 -0.04 0.11
CA GLY A 391 48.64 0.79 1.28
C GLY A 391 48.73 2.33 0.97
N LYS A 392 48.47 2.76 -0.24
CA LYS A 392 48.46 4.20 -0.58
C LYS A 392 47.17 4.85 -0.07
N PHE A 393 47.29 5.86 0.79
CA PHE A 393 46.16 6.58 1.32
C PHE A 393 45.50 7.47 0.26
N LYS A 394 44.19 7.42 0.16
CA LYS A 394 43.39 8.22 -0.75
C LYS A 394 42.68 9.33 0.02
N GLU A 395 42.75 10.57 -0.49
CA GLU A 395 41.91 11.62 0.04
C GLU A 395 40.44 11.36 -0.30
N PRO A 396 39.48 11.54 0.66
CA PRO A 396 38.07 11.37 0.37
C PRO A 396 37.63 12.43 -0.67
N SER A 397 37.15 11.96 -1.82
CA SER A 397 36.64 12.86 -2.87
C SER A 397 35.53 13.75 -2.34
N LYS A 398 35.66 15.07 -2.44
CA LYS A 398 34.72 16.08 -1.94
C LYS A 398 33.31 16.04 -2.58
N LYS A 399 33.09 15.18 -3.59
CA LYS A 399 31.86 15.18 -4.40
C LYS A 399 30.71 14.30 -3.89
N SER A 400 30.90 13.37 -2.97
CA SER A 400 29.83 12.42 -2.57
C SER A 400 29.07 12.78 -1.29
N TRP A 401 29.46 13.83 -0.54
CA TRP A 401 28.94 14.11 0.81
C TRP A 401 27.91 15.24 0.92
N LYS A 402 27.66 16.02 -0.14
CA LYS A 402 26.71 17.15 -0.09
C LYS A 402 25.22 16.74 -0.21
N LYS A 403 24.88 15.49 -0.49
CA LYS A 403 23.48 15.06 -0.68
C LYS A 403 22.77 14.44 0.53
N SER A 404 23.46 14.10 1.61
CA SER A 404 22.80 13.47 2.78
C SER A 404 22.54 14.38 3.98
N TRP A 405 23.07 15.62 3.99
CA TRP A 405 22.98 16.53 5.14
C TRP A 405 21.91 17.64 5.03
N LYS A 406 21.10 17.65 3.96
CA LYS A 406 20.00 18.63 3.80
C LYS A 406 18.63 18.16 4.29
N LYS A 407 18.54 17.02 5.00
CA LYS A 407 17.27 16.51 5.57
C LYS A 407 17.29 16.37 7.10
N GLY A 408 17.86 17.33 7.79
CA GLY A 408 17.80 17.30 9.25
C GLY A 408 18.31 18.58 9.85
N LYS A 409 17.52 19.66 9.78
CA LYS A 409 17.45 20.78 10.71
C LYS A 409 16.57 21.87 10.11
N LYS A 410 15.33 21.88 10.49
CA LYS A 410 14.47 23.06 10.68
C LYS A 410 13.34 22.63 11.60
N CYS A 411 13.55 22.77 12.86
CA CYS A 411 12.62 23.15 13.91
C CYS A 411 13.49 23.88 14.91
N ASP A 412 13.14 25.10 15.09
CA ASP A 412 13.09 25.89 16.29
C ASP A 412 13.43 27.37 16.00
N ASP A 413 12.59 28.15 16.57
CA ASP A 413 12.54 29.57 16.80
C ASP A 413 11.66 30.37 15.83
N GLN A 414 10.45 30.63 16.36
CA GLN A 414 10.03 32.00 16.62
C GLN A 414 8.78 32.00 17.50
N SER A 415 9.04 32.28 18.77
CA SER A 415 8.15 33.01 19.65
C SER A 415 8.07 34.49 19.18
N GLU A 416 6.87 34.93 18.81
CA GLU A 416 6.25 36.19 19.21
C GLU A 416 4.78 36.14 18.74
#